data_435048903bd289333f265d2d7f85c6fc
#
_entry.id   435048903bd289333f265d2d7f85c6fc
#
_cell.length_a   1.000
_cell.length_b   1.000
_cell.length_c   1.000
_cell.angle_alpha   90.00
_cell.angle_beta   90.00
_cell.angle_gamma   90.00
#
_symmetry.space_group_name_H-M   'P 1'
#
loop_
_entity.id
_entity.type
_entity.pdbx_description
1 polymer ?
#
loop_
_entity_poly.entity_id
_entity_poly.type
_entity_poly.pdbx_seq_one_letter_code
_entity_poly.pdbx_strand_id
1 'polypeptide(L)'
;MKNTPSPSSRRAFLRSGAAIAAAGCLPTGAALALASPTEAPGKTSPIRLGLASYTLRTLTRAQVIAAMKDLRLTLLNCKDTKDHLPMASLDEEKAALADYTAAGIKVTAVGAVYFREDNDDAVRKNFEYAKAAGVKVIVAGDPTAATLPRIEKFVKEYDIRFAIHNHGPEDKLWPSPLTVLDAVKNMDPRMGCCIDVGHTMRAGTDVVSAIHKVGPRLFDVHMKDLAQSNVKESQVAVGQGIMPVREIFEALIKIKYPGNVDLEYEIFPDNPLPGTTESFAYMRGVLAGMGYKA
;
A
#
# COMPACT_ATOMS: atom_id res chain seq x y z
N MET A 1 28.72 22.36 -49.31
CA MET A 1 28.27 23.53 -48.55
C MET A 1 27.33 23.02 -47.45
N LYS A 2 27.80 23.04 -46.20
CA LYS A 2 27.06 22.53 -45.02
C LYS A 2 26.39 23.72 -44.34
N ASN A 3 25.07 23.72 -44.25
CA ASN A 3 24.33 24.67 -43.41
C ASN A 3 24.06 24.04 -42.07
N THR A 4 24.70 24.51 -41.03
CA THR A 4 24.39 24.26 -39.64
C THR A 4 23.41 25.31 -39.11
N PRO A 5 22.33 24.95 -38.38
CA PRO A 5 21.50 25.97 -37.75
C PRO A 5 22.14 26.46 -36.44
N SER A 6 22.12 27.78 -36.27
CA SER A 6 22.58 28.52 -35.10
C SER A 6 21.67 28.34 -33.89
N PRO A 7 22.19 28.26 -32.65
CA PRO A 7 21.37 28.13 -31.45
C PRO A 7 20.69 29.46 -31.11
N SER A 8 19.38 29.44 -30.92
CA SER A 8 18.58 30.60 -30.47
C SER A 8 18.96 30.96 -29.02
N SER A 9 19.46 32.20 -28.88
CA SER A 9 19.93 32.75 -27.61
C SER A 9 18.79 33.00 -26.64
N ARG A 10 18.99 32.61 -25.35
CA ARG A 10 18.12 32.93 -24.21
C ARG A 10 17.75 34.42 -24.07
N ARG A 11 18.49 35.32 -24.72
CA ARG A 11 18.20 36.75 -24.76
C ARG A 11 17.06 37.16 -25.70
N ALA A 12 16.67 36.30 -26.65
CA ALA A 12 15.55 36.57 -27.55
C ALA A 12 14.20 36.29 -26.83
N PHE A 13 14.17 35.36 -25.88
CA PHE A 13 12.96 35.05 -25.12
C PHE A 13 12.55 36.15 -24.14
N LEU A 14 13.53 36.89 -23.59
CA LEU A 14 13.25 37.96 -22.62
C LEU A 14 12.85 39.29 -23.24
N ARG A 15 12.93 39.45 -24.56
CA ARG A 15 12.52 40.68 -25.26
C ARG A 15 11.08 40.70 -25.74
N SER A 16 10.37 39.58 -25.72
CA SER A 16 8.97 39.48 -26.14
C SER A 16 7.99 39.74 -25.00
N GLY A 17 8.47 39.94 -23.77
CA GLY A 17 7.62 40.15 -22.57
C GLY A 17 7.38 41.62 -22.18
N ALA A 18 7.91 42.60 -22.93
CA ALA A 18 7.92 44.01 -22.51
C ALA A 18 7.20 44.95 -23.49
N ALA A 19 6.01 44.61 -23.94
CA ALA A 19 5.23 45.50 -24.77
C ALA A 19 3.70 45.32 -24.53
N ILE A 20 3.21 45.41 -23.31
CA ILE A 20 1.82 45.76 -22.98
C ILE A 20 1.84 46.57 -21.68
N ALA A 21 2.20 47.81 -21.79
CA ALA A 21 1.94 48.80 -20.74
C ALA A 21 1.81 50.17 -21.39
N ALA A 22 0.68 50.46 -21.97
CA ALA A 22 0.18 51.83 -22.12
C ALA A 22 -1.29 51.83 -22.56
N ALA A 23 -2.06 52.60 -21.81
CA ALA A 23 -3.37 53.16 -22.11
C ALA A 23 -4.62 52.37 -21.66
N GLY A 24 -5.26 52.93 -20.69
CA GLY A 24 -6.65 52.64 -20.36
C GLY A 24 -7.01 52.90 -18.90
N CYS A 25 -7.23 54.15 -18.50
CA CYS A 25 -7.99 54.46 -17.29
C CYS A 25 -9.35 53.77 -17.35
N LEU A 26 -9.56 52.77 -16.50
CA LEU A 26 -10.86 52.18 -16.22
C LEU A 26 -11.24 52.47 -14.76
N PRO A 27 -12.57 52.68 -14.48
CA PRO A 27 -13.01 53.11 -13.18
C PRO A 27 -12.82 52.04 -12.10
N THR A 28 -12.45 52.51 -10.91
CA THR A 28 -12.33 51.74 -9.69
C THR A 28 -13.63 50.98 -9.37
N GLY A 29 -13.55 49.64 -9.26
CA GLY A 29 -14.62 48.91 -8.60
C GLY A 29 -14.98 47.52 -9.09
N ALA A 30 -14.12 46.82 -9.83
CA ALA A 30 -14.34 45.40 -10.06
C ALA A 30 -13.11 44.61 -9.63
N ALA A 31 -13.08 44.19 -8.35
CA ALA A 31 -12.22 43.12 -7.91
C ALA A 31 -12.60 41.87 -8.70
N LEU A 32 -11.77 41.50 -9.69
CA LEU A 32 -11.81 40.17 -10.27
C LEU A 32 -11.51 39.19 -9.13
N ALA A 33 -12.56 38.71 -8.46
CA ALA A 33 -12.49 37.53 -7.65
C ALA A 33 -12.04 36.41 -8.61
N LEU A 34 -10.75 36.04 -8.53
CA LEU A 34 -10.28 34.79 -9.06
C LEU A 34 -11.12 33.73 -8.34
N ALA A 35 -12.20 33.29 -8.95
CA ALA A 35 -12.95 32.14 -8.48
C ALA A 35 -11.93 31.02 -8.37
N SER A 36 -11.63 30.61 -7.14
CA SER A 36 -10.92 29.35 -6.92
C SER A 36 -11.67 28.31 -7.74
N PRO A 37 -10.97 27.48 -8.52
CA PRO A 37 -11.64 26.43 -9.25
C PRO A 37 -12.46 25.65 -8.23
N THR A 38 -13.79 25.71 -8.33
CA THR A 38 -14.68 24.82 -7.60
C THR A 38 -14.30 23.43 -8.06
N GLU A 39 -13.58 22.69 -7.21
CA GLU A 39 -13.33 21.26 -7.46
C GLU A 39 -14.68 20.61 -7.73
N ALA A 40 -14.86 20.12 -8.96
CA ALA A 40 -15.99 19.27 -9.27
C ALA A 40 -16.02 18.14 -8.23
N PRO A 41 -17.18 17.80 -7.65
CA PRO A 41 -17.25 16.77 -6.63
C PRO A 41 -16.77 15.44 -7.22
N GLY A 42 -15.50 15.09 -6.98
CA GLY A 42 -14.92 13.82 -7.39
C GLY A 42 -15.67 12.67 -6.72
N LYS A 43 -15.81 11.54 -7.40
CA LYS A 43 -16.38 10.32 -6.82
C LYS A 43 -15.49 9.86 -5.67
N THR A 44 -16.08 9.33 -4.61
CA THR A 44 -15.31 8.65 -3.55
C THR A 44 -14.48 7.53 -4.18
N SER A 45 -13.19 7.46 -3.82
CA SER A 45 -12.30 6.42 -4.33
C SER A 45 -12.76 5.03 -3.86
N PRO A 46 -12.88 4.04 -4.75
CA PRO A 46 -13.04 2.66 -4.34
C PRO A 46 -11.73 2.06 -3.80
N ILE A 47 -10.58 2.66 -4.08
CA ILE A 47 -9.28 2.31 -3.51
C ILE A 47 -9.13 3.00 -2.16
N ARG A 48 -8.87 2.23 -1.13
CA ARG A 48 -8.61 2.71 0.22
C ARG A 48 -7.13 2.57 0.50
N LEU A 49 -6.45 3.69 0.70
CA LEU A 49 -5.03 3.71 1.04
C LEU A 49 -4.85 3.45 2.54
N GLY A 50 -3.95 2.55 2.85
CA GLY A 50 -3.56 2.17 4.20
C GLY A 50 -2.04 2.11 4.34
N LEU A 51 -1.58 1.76 5.54
CA LEU A 51 -0.17 1.62 5.87
C LEU A 51 0.09 0.22 6.42
N ALA A 52 1.10 -0.47 5.91
CA ALA A 52 1.71 -1.59 6.60
C ALA A 52 2.66 -1.04 7.67
N SER A 53 2.40 -1.33 8.94
CA SER A 53 3.14 -0.73 10.07
C SER A 53 4.64 -1.04 10.02
N TYR A 54 5.03 -2.10 9.31
CA TYR A 54 6.43 -2.45 9.09
C TYR A 54 7.23 -1.35 8.36
N THR A 55 6.58 -0.52 7.57
CA THR A 55 7.15 0.72 7.00
C THR A 55 7.81 1.58 8.10
N LEU A 56 7.20 1.64 9.27
CA LEU A 56 7.62 2.48 10.40
C LEU A 56 8.19 1.63 11.55
N ARG A 57 8.78 0.47 11.26
CA ARG A 57 9.21 -0.54 12.24
C ARG A 57 10.21 -0.07 13.30
N THR A 58 10.91 1.03 13.05
CA THR A 58 11.85 1.63 14.01
C THR A 58 11.18 2.66 14.93
N LEU A 59 9.99 3.13 14.58
CA LEU A 59 9.22 4.09 15.37
C LEU A 59 8.42 3.37 16.48
N THR A 60 8.09 4.09 17.55
CA THR A 60 7.15 3.60 18.57
C THR A 60 5.72 3.72 18.07
N ARG A 61 4.77 3.00 18.69
CA ARG A 61 3.33 3.11 18.42
C ARG A 61 2.84 4.55 18.44
N ALA A 62 3.24 5.33 19.44
CA ALA A 62 2.88 6.74 19.53
C ALA A 62 3.38 7.56 18.33
N GLN A 63 4.60 7.28 17.86
CA GLN A 63 5.16 7.91 16.67
C GLN A 63 4.45 7.45 15.38
N VAL A 64 4.07 6.16 15.29
CA VAL A 64 3.25 5.64 14.17
C VAL A 64 1.91 6.36 14.11
N ILE A 65 1.24 6.51 15.25
CA ILE A 65 -0.04 7.24 15.34
C ILE A 65 0.11 8.69 14.88
N ALA A 66 1.15 9.38 15.33
CA ALA A 66 1.46 10.76 14.91
C ALA A 66 1.70 10.84 13.39
N ALA A 67 2.55 9.95 12.85
CA ALA A 67 2.85 9.88 11.43
C ALA A 67 1.59 9.60 10.59
N MET A 68 0.73 8.67 10.99
CA MET A 68 -0.52 8.37 10.30
C MET A 68 -1.48 9.57 10.30
N LYS A 69 -1.54 10.32 11.39
CA LYS A 69 -2.34 11.55 11.48
C LYS A 69 -1.82 12.61 10.50
N ASP A 70 -0.51 12.85 10.46
CA ASP A 70 0.11 13.80 9.53
C ASP A 70 -0.11 13.39 8.07
N LEU A 71 -0.05 12.10 7.79
CA LEU A 71 -0.32 11.50 6.47
C LEU A 71 -1.82 11.41 6.16
N ARG A 72 -2.72 11.75 7.10
CA ARG A 72 -4.18 11.62 6.98
C ARG A 72 -4.61 10.19 6.63
N LEU A 73 -4.04 9.21 7.34
CA LEU A 73 -4.34 7.79 7.18
C LEU A 73 -5.11 7.28 8.39
N THR A 74 -6.07 6.38 8.12
CA THR A 74 -6.93 5.78 9.16
C THR A 74 -6.95 4.25 9.10
N LEU A 75 -6.24 3.64 8.16
CA LEU A 75 -6.24 2.19 7.94
C LEU A 75 -4.82 1.64 8.12
N LEU A 76 -4.69 0.59 8.90
CA LEU A 76 -3.41 0.02 9.30
C LEU A 76 -3.44 -1.51 9.21
N ASN A 77 -2.54 -2.09 8.40
CA ASN A 77 -2.11 -3.47 8.56
C ASN A 77 -1.00 -3.48 9.62
N CYS A 78 -1.26 -4.07 10.77
CA CYS A 78 -0.38 -3.92 11.93
C CYS A 78 0.43 -5.18 12.19
N LYS A 79 1.76 -5.01 12.32
CA LYS A 79 2.69 -6.09 12.61
C LYS A 79 3.07 -6.08 14.10
N ASP A 80 3.31 -7.27 14.64
CA ASP A 80 4.05 -7.43 15.89
C ASP A 80 5.53 -7.06 15.67
N THR A 81 5.81 -5.79 15.81
CA THR A 81 7.15 -5.21 15.72
C THR A 81 7.24 -4.05 16.71
N LYS A 82 8.32 -3.96 17.44
CA LYS A 82 8.50 -3.00 18.54
C LYS A 82 7.30 -3.07 19.53
N ASP A 83 6.54 -1.99 19.65
CA ASP A 83 5.32 -1.89 20.48
C ASP A 83 4.05 -1.63 19.63
N HIS A 84 4.12 -1.90 18.31
CA HIS A 84 3.00 -1.59 17.42
C HIS A 84 1.75 -2.39 17.77
N LEU A 85 1.84 -3.71 17.80
CA LEU A 85 0.76 -4.60 18.24
C LEU A 85 1.37 -5.87 18.83
N PRO A 86 1.75 -5.87 20.13
CA PRO A 86 2.47 -6.96 20.75
C PRO A 86 1.64 -8.24 20.84
N MET A 87 2.15 -9.33 20.26
CA MET A 87 1.51 -10.65 20.28
C MET A 87 1.76 -11.43 21.57
N ALA A 88 2.80 -11.07 22.33
CA ALA A 88 3.21 -11.80 23.52
C ALA A 88 2.30 -11.57 24.71
N SER A 89 1.52 -10.47 24.75
CA SER A 89 0.69 -10.04 25.86
C SER A 89 -0.65 -9.53 25.38
N LEU A 90 -1.71 -10.20 25.78
CA LEU A 90 -3.09 -9.79 25.46
C LEU A 90 -3.44 -8.40 26.02
N ASP A 91 -2.89 -8.04 27.19
CA ASP A 91 -3.17 -6.74 27.79
C ASP A 91 -2.44 -5.61 27.02
N GLU A 92 -1.20 -5.86 26.58
CA GLU A 92 -0.47 -4.90 25.72
C GLU A 92 -1.10 -4.79 24.34
N GLU A 93 -1.58 -5.90 23.77
CA GLU A 93 -2.35 -5.89 22.52
C GLU A 93 -3.62 -5.03 22.65
N LYS A 94 -4.40 -5.22 23.71
CA LYS A 94 -5.61 -4.42 23.99
C LYS A 94 -5.27 -2.94 24.18
N ALA A 95 -4.21 -2.64 24.91
CA ALA A 95 -3.75 -1.26 25.08
C ALA A 95 -3.37 -0.62 23.74
N ALA A 96 -2.66 -1.36 22.88
CA ALA A 96 -2.31 -0.89 21.54
C ALA A 96 -3.55 -0.60 20.69
N LEU A 97 -4.53 -1.48 20.70
CA LEU A 97 -5.79 -1.31 19.96
C LEU A 97 -6.61 -0.12 20.48
N ALA A 98 -6.59 0.11 21.81
CA ALA A 98 -7.24 1.27 22.42
C ALA A 98 -6.59 2.58 21.95
N ASP A 99 -5.25 2.65 21.89
CA ASP A 99 -4.51 3.82 21.42
C ASP A 99 -4.84 4.11 19.94
N TYR A 100 -4.84 3.10 19.07
CA TYR A 100 -5.22 3.26 17.65
C TYR A 100 -6.68 3.72 17.52
N THR A 101 -7.59 3.11 18.27
CA THR A 101 -9.02 3.47 18.23
C THR A 101 -9.23 4.92 18.69
N ALA A 102 -8.57 5.35 19.77
CA ALA A 102 -8.64 6.73 20.28
C ALA A 102 -8.10 7.74 19.26
N ALA A 103 -7.15 7.32 18.42
CA ALA A 103 -6.61 8.12 17.33
C ALA A 103 -7.43 8.09 16.03
N GLY A 104 -8.56 7.35 15.99
CA GLY A 104 -9.37 7.15 14.78
C GLY A 104 -8.73 6.23 13.75
N ILE A 105 -7.75 5.42 14.15
CA ILE A 105 -7.06 4.46 13.28
C ILE A 105 -7.71 3.08 13.47
N LYS A 106 -8.07 2.44 12.36
CA LYS A 106 -8.60 1.09 12.33
C LYS A 106 -7.50 0.11 11.94
N VAL A 107 -7.19 -0.84 12.79
CA VAL A 107 -6.42 -2.02 12.42
C VAL A 107 -7.30 -2.90 11.53
N THR A 108 -6.88 -3.18 10.32
CA THR A 108 -7.64 -3.88 9.28
C THR A 108 -7.15 -5.29 9.03
N ALA A 109 -5.88 -5.54 9.26
CA ALA A 109 -5.22 -6.82 9.18
C ALA A 109 -4.10 -6.90 10.22
N VAL A 110 -3.66 -8.09 10.56
CA VAL A 110 -2.42 -8.33 11.31
C VAL A 110 -1.42 -9.05 10.41
N GLY A 111 -0.17 -8.59 10.41
CA GLY A 111 0.87 -9.26 9.61
C GLY A 111 2.09 -8.41 9.23
N ALA A 112 3.14 -9.09 8.67
CA ALA A 112 3.12 -10.54 8.45
C ALA A 112 3.27 -11.31 9.77
N VAL A 113 2.35 -12.23 10.02
CA VAL A 113 2.41 -13.22 11.10
C VAL A 113 3.03 -14.50 10.55
N TYR A 114 3.99 -15.08 11.27
CA TYR A 114 4.74 -16.23 10.78
C TYR A 114 4.17 -17.55 11.28
N PHE A 115 4.01 -18.51 10.37
CA PHE A 115 3.45 -19.84 10.61
C PHE A 115 4.53 -20.92 10.43
N ARG A 116 5.56 -20.86 11.28
CA ARG A 116 6.77 -21.71 11.16
C ARG A 116 6.60 -23.10 11.76
N GLU A 117 5.63 -23.26 12.66
CA GLU A 117 5.39 -24.51 13.37
C GLU A 117 4.11 -25.18 12.86
N ASP A 118 4.22 -26.49 12.56
CA ASP A 118 3.08 -27.30 12.11
C ASP A 118 2.45 -28.06 13.29
N ASN A 119 1.86 -27.32 14.23
CA ASN A 119 1.06 -27.88 15.32
C ASN A 119 -0.14 -26.98 15.62
N ASP A 120 -1.19 -27.57 16.22
CA ASP A 120 -2.48 -26.89 16.46
C ASP A 120 -2.31 -25.70 17.43
N ASP A 121 -1.47 -25.81 18.45
CA ASP A 121 -1.31 -24.77 19.47
C ASP A 121 -0.65 -23.52 18.89
N ALA A 122 0.41 -23.68 18.10
CA ALA A 122 1.08 -22.56 17.44
C ALA A 122 0.17 -21.87 16.42
N VAL A 123 -0.56 -22.64 15.62
CA VAL A 123 -1.50 -22.07 14.66
C VAL A 123 -2.65 -21.36 15.38
N ARG A 124 -3.23 -21.99 16.41
CA ARG A 124 -4.29 -21.39 17.23
C ARG A 124 -3.87 -20.06 17.83
N LYS A 125 -2.68 -19.99 18.41
CA LYS A 125 -2.14 -18.75 19.00
C LYS A 125 -2.19 -17.59 18.00
N ASN A 126 -1.81 -17.82 16.75
CA ASN A 126 -1.81 -16.81 15.70
C ASN A 126 -3.24 -16.36 15.34
N PHE A 127 -4.21 -17.28 15.34
CA PHE A 127 -5.61 -16.95 15.09
C PHE A 127 -6.26 -16.25 16.30
N GLU A 128 -5.93 -16.63 17.54
CA GLU A 128 -6.41 -15.93 18.75
C GLU A 128 -5.89 -14.48 18.78
N TYR A 129 -4.66 -14.24 18.41
CA TYR A 129 -4.12 -12.88 18.23
C TYR A 129 -4.93 -12.06 17.22
N ALA A 130 -5.18 -12.59 16.03
CA ALA A 130 -6.01 -11.89 15.04
C ALA A 130 -7.45 -11.65 15.50
N LYS A 131 -8.01 -12.63 16.24
CA LYS A 131 -9.34 -12.50 16.85
C LYS A 131 -9.37 -11.42 17.93
N ALA A 132 -8.36 -11.37 18.79
CA ALA A 132 -8.25 -10.36 19.84
C ALA A 132 -8.08 -8.96 19.24
N ALA A 133 -7.33 -8.83 18.13
CA ALA A 133 -7.23 -7.61 17.34
C ALA A 133 -8.54 -7.22 16.63
N GLY A 134 -9.56 -8.09 16.61
CA GLY A 134 -10.85 -7.83 15.96
C GLY A 134 -10.76 -7.78 14.42
N VAL A 135 -9.69 -8.30 13.81
CA VAL A 135 -9.48 -8.28 12.37
C VAL A 135 -10.06 -9.52 11.69
N LYS A 136 -10.29 -9.40 10.40
CA LYS A 136 -10.79 -10.48 9.54
C LYS A 136 -9.76 -10.98 8.51
N VAL A 137 -8.54 -10.47 8.59
CA VAL A 137 -7.44 -10.85 7.69
C VAL A 137 -6.16 -11.03 8.49
N ILE A 138 -5.50 -12.17 8.30
CA ILE A 138 -4.12 -12.42 8.69
C ILE A 138 -3.28 -12.37 7.41
N VAL A 139 -2.32 -11.46 7.35
CA VAL A 139 -1.26 -11.50 6.36
C VAL A 139 -0.18 -12.45 6.89
N ALA A 140 0.04 -13.55 6.18
CA ALA A 140 0.87 -14.64 6.65
C ALA A 140 2.23 -14.67 5.96
N GLY A 141 3.29 -14.75 6.76
CA GLY A 141 4.65 -15.05 6.32
C GLY A 141 4.98 -16.53 6.52
N ASP A 142 5.65 -17.10 5.53
CA ASP A 142 6.33 -18.40 5.55
C ASP A 142 5.53 -19.65 5.98
N PRO A 143 4.19 -19.78 5.74
CA PRO A 143 3.55 -21.06 5.95
C PRO A 143 4.12 -22.08 4.95
N THR A 144 4.36 -23.32 5.37
CA THR A 144 4.73 -24.37 4.42
C THR A 144 3.50 -24.96 3.74
N ALA A 145 3.65 -25.57 2.57
CA ALA A 145 2.55 -26.26 1.92
C ALA A 145 1.96 -27.37 2.81
N ALA A 146 2.76 -28.03 3.63
CA ALA A 146 2.34 -29.07 4.58
C ALA A 146 1.46 -28.51 5.69
N THR A 147 1.68 -27.25 6.13
CA THR A 147 0.91 -26.60 7.21
C THR A 147 -0.45 -26.08 6.73
N LEU A 148 -0.65 -25.85 5.41
CA LEU A 148 -1.88 -25.24 4.89
C LEU A 148 -3.16 -26.00 5.27
N PRO A 149 -3.23 -27.35 5.23
CA PRO A 149 -4.45 -28.06 5.63
C PRO A 149 -4.82 -27.83 7.11
N ARG A 150 -3.82 -27.71 7.99
CA ARG A 150 -4.03 -27.36 9.41
C ARG A 150 -4.54 -25.93 9.54
N ILE A 151 -3.92 -24.99 8.85
CA ILE A 151 -4.33 -23.57 8.84
C ILE A 151 -5.77 -23.44 8.34
N GLU A 152 -6.17 -24.18 7.30
CA GLU A 152 -7.52 -24.17 6.77
C GLU A 152 -8.58 -24.56 7.82
N LYS A 153 -8.26 -25.49 8.72
CA LYS A 153 -9.13 -25.84 9.86
C LYS A 153 -9.42 -24.60 10.72
N PHE A 154 -8.39 -23.83 11.05
CA PHE A 154 -8.53 -22.63 11.89
C PHE A 154 -9.18 -21.47 11.13
N VAL A 155 -8.91 -21.33 9.82
CA VAL A 155 -9.65 -20.39 8.95
C VAL A 155 -11.16 -20.61 9.05
N LYS A 156 -11.60 -21.87 9.04
CA LYS A 156 -13.01 -22.24 9.19
C LYS A 156 -13.54 -22.02 10.60
N GLU A 157 -12.74 -22.35 11.63
CA GLU A 157 -13.09 -22.22 13.05
C GLU A 157 -13.27 -20.75 13.46
N TYR A 158 -12.37 -19.87 13.03
CA TYR A 158 -12.33 -18.45 13.43
C TYR A 158 -13.06 -17.50 12.49
N ASP A 159 -13.43 -17.96 11.30
CA ASP A 159 -13.97 -17.12 10.21
C ASP A 159 -13.06 -15.93 9.91
N ILE A 160 -11.76 -16.21 9.78
CA ILE A 160 -10.70 -15.24 9.45
C ILE A 160 -10.08 -15.65 8.13
N ARG A 161 -9.86 -14.69 7.23
CA ARG A 161 -9.16 -14.88 5.96
C ARG A 161 -7.66 -15.00 6.19
N PHE A 162 -7.04 -15.90 5.46
CA PHE A 162 -5.62 -16.17 5.52
C PHE A 162 -4.97 -15.75 4.21
N ALA A 163 -4.20 -14.68 4.23
CA ALA A 163 -3.58 -14.04 3.07
C ALA A 163 -2.08 -14.34 3.05
N ILE A 164 -1.65 -15.32 2.26
CA ILE A 164 -0.22 -15.63 2.12
C ILE A 164 0.46 -14.50 1.36
N HIS A 165 1.49 -13.92 1.98
CA HIS A 165 2.32 -12.86 1.41
C HIS A 165 3.43 -13.47 0.53
N ASN A 166 3.59 -12.98 -0.71
CA ASN A 166 4.67 -13.41 -1.58
C ASN A 166 5.91 -12.52 -1.38
N HIS A 167 7.12 -13.13 -1.40
CA HIS A 167 8.39 -12.46 -1.06
C HIS A 167 9.39 -12.35 -2.24
N GLY A 168 8.97 -12.70 -3.47
CA GLY A 168 9.84 -12.59 -4.64
C GLY A 168 10.73 -13.81 -4.88
N PRO A 169 11.70 -13.73 -5.79
CA PRO A 169 12.42 -14.88 -6.33
C PRO A 169 13.31 -15.58 -5.30
N GLU A 170 13.66 -14.94 -4.20
CA GLU A 170 14.45 -15.54 -3.12
C GLU A 170 13.62 -16.50 -2.24
N ASP A 171 12.32 -16.29 -2.16
CA ASP A 171 11.40 -17.16 -1.46
C ASP A 171 11.08 -18.40 -2.31
N LYS A 172 11.53 -19.56 -1.84
CA LYS A 172 11.31 -20.83 -2.53
C LYS A 172 9.87 -21.34 -2.41
N LEU A 173 9.13 -20.87 -1.41
CA LEU A 173 7.74 -21.29 -1.17
C LEU A 173 6.75 -20.38 -1.91
N TRP A 174 6.88 -19.08 -1.71
CA TRP A 174 5.91 -18.09 -2.17
C TRP A 174 6.56 -16.97 -2.98
N PRO A 175 7.24 -17.28 -4.11
CA PRO A 175 7.89 -16.26 -4.93
C PRO A 175 6.90 -15.30 -5.58
N SER A 176 5.68 -15.76 -5.86
CA SER A 176 4.67 -15.05 -6.65
C SER A 176 3.26 -15.33 -6.09
N PRO A 177 2.31 -14.40 -6.22
CA PRO A 177 0.92 -14.65 -5.84
C PRO A 177 0.27 -15.77 -6.66
N LEU A 178 0.79 -16.09 -7.85
CA LEU A 178 0.29 -17.20 -8.66
C LEU A 178 0.68 -18.54 -8.04
N THR A 179 1.85 -18.67 -7.44
CA THR A 179 2.27 -19.85 -6.67
C THR A 179 1.35 -20.04 -5.45
N VAL A 180 1.01 -18.96 -4.76
CA VAL A 180 0.04 -18.99 -3.66
C VAL A 180 -1.33 -19.45 -4.16
N LEU A 181 -1.83 -18.84 -5.24
CA LEU A 181 -3.13 -19.20 -5.82
C LEU A 181 -3.20 -20.70 -6.19
N ASP A 182 -2.16 -21.23 -6.81
CA ASP A 182 -2.10 -22.65 -7.17
C ASP A 182 -2.19 -23.57 -5.96
N ALA A 183 -1.56 -23.20 -4.84
CA ALA A 183 -1.61 -23.97 -3.60
C ALA A 183 -3.00 -23.93 -2.93
N VAL A 184 -3.70 -22.78 -2.99
CA VAL A 184 -4.94 -22.60 -2.22
C VAL A 184 -6.23 -22.69 -3.06
N LYS A 185 -6.15 -22.79 -4.39
CA LYS A 185 -7.33 -22.74 -5.29
C LYS A 185 -8.43 -23.76 -4.96
N ASN A 186 -8.06 -24.93 -4.44
CA ASN A 186 -8.98 -26.01 -4.06
C ASN A 186 -9.30 -26.03 -2.56
N MET A 187 -8.79 -25.07 -1.78
CA MET A 187 -9.04 -24.93 -0.34
C MET A 187 -10.21 -23.99 -0.07
N ASP A 188 -10.57 -23.84 1.20
CA ASP A 188 -11.60 -22.90 1.65
C ASP A 188 -11.42 -21.53 0.96
N PRO A 189 -12.50 -20.89 0.50
CA PRO A 189 -12.40 -19.59 -0.20
C PRO A 189 -11.77 -18.46 0.62
N ARG A 190 -11.61 -18.62 1.93
CA ARG A 190 -10.91 -17.69 2.84
C ARG A 190 -9.39 -17.92 2.88
N MET A 191 -8.87 -18.93 2.18
CA MET A 191 -7.44 -19.10 1.91
C MET A 191 -7.09 -18.34 0.63
N GLY A 192 -6.13 -17.41 0.67
CA GLY A 192 -5.81 -16.56 -0.49
C GLY A 192 -4.48 -15.83 -0.35
N CYS A 193 -4.38 -14.70 -1.01
CA CYS A 193 -3.15 -13.95 -1.21
C CYS A 193 -3.18 -12.57 -0.53
N CYS A 194 -2.05 -12.18 0.02
CA CYS A 194 -1.61 -10.79 0.10
C CYS A 194 -0.62 -10.58 -1.06
N ILE A 195 -0.95 -9.75 -2.03
CA ILE A 195 -0.03 -9.44 -3.13
C ILE A 195 0.91 -8.32 -2.72
N ASP A 196 2.20 -8.64 -2.58
CA ASP A 196 3.24 -7.63 -2.62
C ASP A 196 3.59 -7.34 -4.08
N VAL A 197 3.31 -6.14 -4.54
CA VAL A 197 3.46 -5.80 -5.96
C VAL A 197 4.93 -5.73 -6.38
N GLY A 198 5.83 -5.28 -5.49
CA GLY A 198 7.26 -5.22 -5.78
C GLY A 198 7.86 -6.61 -5.87
N HIS A 199 7.59 -7.46 -4.91
CA HIS A 199 8.05 -8.86 -4.95
C HIS A 199 7.45 -9.63 -6.12
N THR A 200 6.21 -9.36 -6.49
CA THR A 200 5.56 -9.95 -7.67
C THR A 200 6.31 -9.60 -8.95
N MET A 201 6.63 -8.32 -9.15
CA MET A 201 7.40 -7.86 -10.31
C MET A 201 8.81 -8.46 -10.32
N ARG A 202 9.49 -8.52 -9.18
CA ARG A 202 10.82 -9.13 -9.05
C ARG A 202 10.83 -10.62 -9.40
N ALA A 203 9.72 -11.33 -9.15
CA ALA A 203 9.55 -12.72 -9.56
C ALA A 203 9.24 -12.89 -11.05
N GLY A 204 9.30 -11.82 -11.85
CA GLY A 204 8.98 -11.85 -13.28
C GLY A 204 7.49 -12.04 -13.58
N THR A 205 6.63 -11.84 -12.59
CA THR A 205 5.18 -11.95 -12.74
C THR A 205 4.58 -10.58 -13.05
N ASP A 206 3.78 -10.47 -14.08
CA ASP A 206 3.00 -9.26 -14.38
C ASP A 206 1.97 -9.01 -13.28
N VAL A 207 2.09 -7.88 -12.59
CA VAL A 207 1.29 -7.55 -11.40
C VAL A 207 -0.19 -7.41 -11.74
N VAL A 208 -0.51 -6.75 -12.83
CA VAL A 208 -1.90 -6.48 -13.26
C VAL A 208 -2.59 -7.81 -13.61
N SER A 209 -1.90 -8.68 -14.37
CA SER A 209 -2.39 -10.00 -14.68
C SER A 209 -2.58 -10.86 -13.43
N ALA A 210 -1.64 -10.79 -12.47
CA ALA A 210 -1.72 -11.52 -11.21
C ALA A 210 -2.95 -11.09 -10.39
N ILE A 211 -3.21 -9.79 -10.26
CA ILE A 211 -4.40 -9.25 -9.59
C ILE A 211 -5.69 -9.84 -10.19
N HIS A 212 -5.80 -9.84 -11.52
CA HIS A 212 -6.96 -10.42 -12.19
C HIS A 212 -7.12 -11.91 -11.96
N LYS A 213 -6.01 -12.67 -12.00
CA LYS A 213 -6.03 -14.14 -11.81
C LYS A 213 -6.36 -14.51 -10.36
N VAL A 214 -5.79 -13.82 -9.38
CA VAL A 214 -6.08 -14.06 -7.95
C VAL A 214 -7.54 -13.70 -7.66
N GLY A 215 -8.03 -12.60 -8.21
CA GLY A 215 -9.45 -12.22 -8.17
C GLY A 215 -10.02 -12.21 -6.74
N PRO A 216 -11.08 -13.02 -6.46
CA PRO A 216 -11.76 -13.02 -5.17
C PRO A 216 -10.93 -13.59 -4.00
N ARG A 217 -9.76 -14.17 -4.28
CA ARG A 217 -8.83 -14.65 -3.25
C ARG A 217 -7.75 -13.61 -2.89
N LEU A 218 -7.86 -12.39 -3.39
CA LEU A 218 -7.01 -11.27 -3.00
C LEU A 218 -7.58 -10.62 -1.74
N PHE A 219 -6.85 -10.66 -0.62
CA PHE A 219 -7.33 -10.18 0.69
C PHE A 219 -6.54 -9.01 1.23
N ASP A 220 -5.30 -8.83 0.77
CA ASP A 220 -4.45 -7.70 1.12
C ASP A 220 -3.52 -7.33 -0.04
N VAL A 221 -3.04 -6.09 -0.09
CA VAL A 221 -2.09 -5.59 -1.09
C VAL A 221 -1.05 -4.74 -0.39
N HIS A 222 0.22 -5.19 -0.48
CA HIS A 222 1.36 -4.37 -0.11
C HIS A 222 1.88 -3.62 -1.33
N MET A 223 1.74 -2.29 -1.29
CA MET A 223 2.20 -1.41 -2.36
C MET A 223 3.67 -1.07 -2.16
N LYS A 224 4.43 -1.26 -3.22
CA LYS A 224 5.85 -0.90 -3.34
C LYS A 224 6.12 -0.33 -4.73
N ASP A 225 7.25 0.36 -4.89
CA ASP A 225 7.77 0.73 -6.20
C ASP A 225 9.25 0.38 -6.29
N LEU A 226 9.72 0.12 -7.49
CA LEU A 226 11.06 -0.37 -7.78
C LEU A 226 11.70 0.47 -8.87
N ALA A 227 12.96 0.84 -8.71
CA ALA A 227 13.74 1.44 -9.80
C ALA A 227 14.05 0.43 -10.92
N GLN A 228 14.16 -0.86 -10.58
CA GLN A 228 14.45 -1.95 -11.50
C GLN A 228 13.73 -3.23 -11.08
N SER A 229 13.15 -3.95 -12.05
CA SER A 229 12.29 -5.11 -11.78
C SER A 229 13.00 -6.32 -11.19
N ASN A 230 14.27 -6.51 -11.50
CA ASN A 230 15.04 -7.71 -11.16
C ASN A 230 16.12 -7.50 -10.10
N VAL A 231 16.11 -6.35 -9.42
CA VAL A 231 17.11 -6.00 -8.40
C VAL A 231 16.42 -5.96 -7.03
N LYS A 232 16.95 -6.71 -6.06
CA LYS A 232 16.36 -6.85 -4.73
C LYS A 232 16.29 -5.53 -3.97
N GLU A 233 17.38 -4.76 -4.00
CA GLU A 233 17.54 -3.50 -3.27
C GLU A 233 17.11 -2.29 -4.11
N SER A 234 16.20 -2.47 -5.07
CA SER A 234 15.77 -1.40 -5.97
C SER A 234 14.50 -0.66 -5.53
N GLN A 235 14.02 -0.91 -4.32
CA GLN A 235 12.84 -0.19 -3.83
C GLN A 235 13.09 1.32 -3.81
N VAL A 236 12.09 2.08 -4.25
CA VAL A 236 12.03 3.54 -4.21
C VAL A 236 10.68 3.99 -3.66
N ALA A 237 10.51 5.29 -3.42
CA ALA A 237 9.18 5.82 -3.10
C ALA A 237 8.24 5.60 -4.28
N VAL A 238 6.96 5.32 -3.98
CA VAL A 238 5.95 5.08 -5.03
C VAL A 238 5.82 6.33 -5.90
N GLY A 239 5.98 6.12 -7.20
CA GLY A 239 6.03 7.17 -8.22
C GLY A 239 7.43 7.54 -8.70
N GLN A 240 8.48 7.04 -8.04
CA GLN A 240 9.86 7.23 -8.49
C GLN A 240 10.39 6.05 -9.32
N GLY A 241 9.61 4.98 -9.43
CA GLY A 241 10.03 3.74 -10.06
C GLY A 241 9.26 3.41 -11.33
N ILE A 242 9.19 2.10 -11.59
CA ILE A 242 8.63 1.53 -12.82
C ILE A 242 7.28 0.83 -12.59
N MET A 243 6.76 0.85 -11.35
CA MET A 243 5.52 0.16 -11.04
C MET A 243 4.33 0.84 -11.74
N PRO A 244 3.47 0.09 -12.45
CA PRO A 244 2.30 0.63 -13.14
C PRO A 244 1.16 0.90 -12.16
N VAL A 245 1.35 1.92 -11.29
CA VAL A 245 0.45 2.20 -10.15
C VAL A 245 -0.99 2.45 -10.59
N ARG A 246 -1.18 3.17 -11.70
CA ARG A 246 -2.51 3.44 -12.25
C ARG A 246 -3.21 2.16 -12.69
N GLU A 247 -2.53 1.33 -13.45
CA GLU A 247 -3.05 0.06 -13.98
C GLU A 247 -3.33 -0.93 -12.84
N ILE A 248 -2.53 -0.91 -11.77
CA ILE A 248 -2.78 -1.68 -10.54
C ILE A 248 -4.09 -1.23 -9.91
N PHE A 249 -4.31 0.08 -9.74
CA PHE A 249 -5.56 0.59 -9.18
C PHE A 249 -6.76 0.26 -10.08
N GLU A 250 -6.63 0.39 -11.39
CA GLU A 250 -7.67 0.01 -12.36
C GLU A 250 -8.02 -1.48 -12.26
N ALA A 251 -7.01 -2.35 -12.12
CA ALA A 251 -7.21 -3.79 -11.94
C ALA A 251 -7.94 -4.12 -10.62
N LEU A 252 -7.53 -3.49 -9.51
CA LEU A 252 -8.20 -3.65 -8.21
C LEU A 252 -9.66 -3.19 -8.26
N ILE A 253 -9.93 -2.06 -8.91
CA ILE A 253 -11.29 -1.56 -9.11
C ILE A 253 -12.11 -2.55 -9.94
N LYS A 254 -11.54 -3.07 -11.03
CA LYS A 254 -12.21 -4.02 -11.93
C LYS A 254 -12.61 -5.31 -11.24
N ILE A 255 -11.77 -5.84 -10.36
CA ILE A 255 -12.11 -7.04 -9.57
C ILE A 255 -12.97 -6.73 -8.34
N LYS A 256 -13.32 -5.44 -8.11
CA LYS A 256 -14.06 -4.95 -6.93
C LYS A 256 -13.36 -5.34 -5.63
N TYR A 257 -12.04 -5.16 -5.59
CA TYR A 257 -11.24 -5.48 -4.41
C TYR A 257 -11.76 -4.76 -3.16
N PRO A 258 -12.11 -5.49 -2.08
CA PRO A 258 -12.74 -4.90 -0.90
C PRO A 258 -11.75 -4.48 0.18
N GLY A 259 -10.47 -4.80 0.00
CA GLY A 259 -9.40 -4.54 0.98
C GLY A 259 -8.80 -3.14 0.89
N ASN A 260 -7.65 -2.98 1.53
CA ASN A 260 -6.85 -1.77 1.46
C ASN A 260 -5.66 -1.98 0.53
N VAL A 261 -5.07 -0.87 0.09
CA VAL A 261 -3.75 -0.86 -0.53
C VAL A 261 -2.81 -0.25 0.51
N ASP A 262 -2.07 -1.12 1.18
CA ASP A 262 -1.22 -0.76 2.31
C ASP A 262 0.21 -0.52 1.80
N LEU A 263 0.71 0.71 1.97
CA LEU A 263 2.08 1.03 1.60
C LEU A 263 3.06 0.27 2.51
N GLU A 264 4.00 -0.47 1.91
CA GLU A 264 5.12 -1.10 2.61
C GLU A 264 6.45 -0.58 2.08
N TYR A 265 6.92 0.53 2.68
CA TYR A 265 8.17 1.18 2.35
C TYR A 265 9.26 0.71 3.30
N GLU A 266 10.20 -0.13 2.81
CA GLU A 266 11.15 -0.84 3.66
C GLU A 266 12.56 -0.24 3.68
N ILE A 267 12.83 0.71 2.81
CA ILE A 267 14.12 1.41 2.74
C ILE A 267 14.16 2.60 3.70
N PHE A 268 15.38 3.03 4.04
CA PHE A 268 15.63 4.12 4.99
C PHE A 268 14.88 3.97 6.33
N PRO A 269 15.00 2.82 7.03
CA PRO A 269 14.22 2.54 8.23
C PRO A 269 14.42 3.57 9.35
N ASP A 270 15.57 4.23 9.40
CA ASP A 270 15.86 5.27 10.39
C ASP A 270 15.22 6.62 10.05
N ASN A 271 14.79 6.82 8.81
CA ASN A 271 14.09 8.02 8.34
C ASN A 271 13.06 7.70 7.25
N PRO A 272 12.01 6.92 7.58
CA PRO A 272 11.06 6.44 6.58
C PRO A 272 10.06 7.49 6.10
N LEU A 273 9.81 8.55 6.89
CA LEU A 273 8.71 9.48 6.65
C LEU A 273 8.78 10.25 5.33
N PRO A 274 9.95 10.74 4.84
CA PRO A 274 10.00 11.45 3.57
C PRO A 274 9.47 10.59 2.40
N GLY A 275 10.01 9.37 2.22
CA GLY A 275 9.59 8.48 1.13
C GLY A 275 8.16 7.97 1.31
N THR A 276 7.72 7.75 2.55
CA THR A 276 6.33 7.42 2.86
C THR A 276 5.38 8.55 2.45
N THR A 277 5.71 9.80 2.79
CA THR A 277 4.91 10.98 2.43
C THR A 277 4.82 11.15 0.91
N GLU A 278 5.94 11.03 0.22
CA GLU A 278 6.00 11.10 -1.24
C GLU A 278 5.17 10.01 -1.90
N SER A 279 5.27 8.78 -1.42
CA SER A 279 4.49 7.64 -1.91
C SER A 279 2.99 7.89 -1.80
N PHE A 280 2.50 8.37 -0.65
CA PHE A 280 1.07 8.69 -0.49
C PHE A 280 0.64 9.88 -1.32
N ALA A 281 1.48 10.91 -1.47
CA ALA A 281 1.17 12.05 -2.33
C ALA A 281 0.99 11.61 -3.79
N TYR A 282 1.88 10.77 -4.29
CA TYR A 282 1.79 10.22 -5.64
C TYR A 282 0.55 9.34 -5.85
N MET A 283 0.31 8.37 -4.95
CA MET A 283 -0.87 7.51 -5.04
C MET A 283 -2.19 8.29 -5.04
N ARG A 284 -2.29 9.33 -4.18
CA ARG A 284 -3.45 10.23 -4.19
C ARG A 284 -3.55 11.02 -5.50
N GLY A 285 -2.42 11.48 -6.03
CA GLY A 285 -2.35 12.14 -7.34
C GLY A 285 -2.86 11.24 -8.48
N VAL A 286 -2.47 9.96 -8.47
CA VAL A 286 -2.98 8.96 -9.44
C VAL A 286 -4.49 8.82 -9.31
N LEU A 287 -5.03 8.64 -8.11
CA LEU A 287 -6.47 8.52 -7.87
C LEU A 287 -7.21 9.78 -8.30
N ALA A 288 -6.66 10.97 -8.01
CA ALA A 288 -7.23 12.24 -8.47
C ALA A 288 -7.25 12.33 -10.01
N GLY A 289 -6.16 11.92 -10.68
CA GLY A 289 -6.08 11.82 -12.14
C GLY A 289 -7.06 10.80 -12.76
N MET A 290 -7.54 9.85 -11.96
CA MET A 290 -8.61 8.90 -12.32
C MET A 290 -10.01 9.44 -12.01
N GLY A 291 -10.14 10.67 -11.48
CA GLY A 291 -11.41 11.32 -11.14
C GLY A 291 -11.96 10.97 -9.76
N TYR A 292 -11.13 10.45 -8.86
CA TYR A 292 -11.51 10.10 -7.49
C TYR A 292 -11.01 11.11 -6.47
N LYS A 293 -11.74 11.26 -5.36
CA LYS A 293 -11.21 11.85 -4.12
C LYS A 293 -10.53 10.75 -3.31
N ALA A 294 -9.29 10.97 -2.88
CA ALA A 294 -8.47 10.04 -2.11
C ALA A 294 -8.18 10.59 -0.70
#